data_31ae6a592d3c516a4b2dab2399258f2a
#
_entry.id   31ae6a592d3c516a4b2dab2399258f2a
#
_cell.length_a   1.000
_cell.length_b   1.000
_cell.length_c   1.000
_cell.angle_alpha   90.00
_cell.angle_beta   90.00
_cell.angle_gamma   90.00
#
_symmetry.space_group_name_H-M   'P 1'
#
loop_
_entity.id
_entity.type
_entity.pdbx_description
1 polymer ?
#
loop_
_entity_poly.entity_id
_entity_poly.type
_entity_poly.pdbx_seq_one_letter_code
_entity_poly.pdbx_strand_id
1 'polypeptide(L)'
;DEPSSYKPNAGLRYRNSLDNGLNFGVNYFYHYSANPEISMSWHDAQTGEELEVLRARGMFAGMGPDGNPVYVPNPGDTLTADQVGNNAMYNPSDPNAFLDAIPTVLLMNKAGQFYGAFDPTTGMPNMNQNGVNMRMTETRNRVHSIGGSFDSAMEAGSLPLVLRAELLYDNDEKQPVIDKRLLGIGDLTNALTMEDMDKFSYVIGVDATVLTNMLVSGQFIQMNNLDFVDKSRMCTSQAGNSYDCSRYTGDFATLSLTNDMNKGWKHKEFYSLFLSKPFGESQLGRWNYITRYEEGGGWWNRLDGEYSVSDELRGAGGLCF
;
A
#
# COMPACT_ATOMS: atom_id res chain seq x y z
N ASP A 1 -1.30 15.05 10.72
CA ASP A 1 -1.27 16.49 10.40
C ASP A 1 -2.44 16.82 9.47
N GLU A 2 -3.19 17.87 9.80
CA GLU A 2 -4.21 18.38 8.90
C GLU A 2 -3.54 18.99 7.65
N PRO A 3 -4.12 18.85 6.45
CA PRO A 3 -3.54 19.45 5.26
C PRO A 3 -3.42 20.98 5.43
N SER A 4 -2.24 21.50 5.16
CA SER A 4 -1.89 22.92 5.34
C SER A 4 -2.74 23.90 4.50
N SER A 5 -3.50 23.41 3.55
CA SER A 5 -4.49 24.16 2.77
C SER A 5 -5.79 23.37 2.73
N TYR A 6 -6.84 23.94 3.31
CA TYR A 6 -8.18 23.36 3.24
C TYR A 6 -8.70 23.43 1.80
N LYS A 7 -8.66 22.29 1.11
CA LYS A 7 -9.32 22.12 -0.18
C LYS A 7 -10.52 21.21 0.04
N PRO A 8 -11.75 21.68 -0.15
CA PRO A 8 -12.94 20.87 0.09
C PRO A 8 -12.98 19.66 -0.85
N ASN A 9 -13.57 18.58 -0.38
CA ASN A 9 -13.96 17.48 -1.25
C ASN A 9 -15.13 17.94 -2.13
N ALA A 10 -15.17 17.47 -3.36
CA ALA A 10 -16.24 17.77 -4.32
C ALA A 10 -16.78 16.47 -4.88
N GLY A 11 -18.07 16.42 -5.12
CA GLY A 11 -18.69 15.26 -5.72
C GLY A 11 -19.97 15.59 -6.46
N LEU A 12 -20.25 14.78 -7.45
CA LEU A 12 -21.48 14.81 -8.23
C LEU A 12 -22.10 13.43 -8.23
N ARG A 13 -23.41 13.36 -8.08
CA ARG A 13 -24.18 12.13 -8.16
C ARG A 13 -25.41 12.31 -9.02
N TYR A 14 -25.59 11.40 -9.97
CA TYR A 14 -26.82 11.25 -10.73
C TYR A 14 -27.48 9.93 -10.36
N ARG A 15 -28.79 9.94 -10.17
CA ARG A 15 -29.60 8.73 -9.95
C ARG A 15 -30.87 8.80 -10.79
N ASN A 16 -31.28 7.65 -11.29
CA ASN A 16 -32.53 7.51 -12.00
C ASN A 16 -33.12 6.12 -11.75
N SER A 17 -34.45 6.03 -11.90
CA SER A 17 -35.22 4.79 -11.83
C SER A 17 -36.00 4.64 -13.12
N LEU A 18 -35.91 3.47 -13.73
CA LEU A 18 -36.62 3.16 -14.96
C LEU A 18 -37.92 2.42 -14.63
N ASP A 19 -38.90 2.51 -15.53
CA ASP A 19 -40.24 1.88 -15.35
C ASP A 19 -40.17 0.36 -15.25
N ASN A 20 -39.10 -0.26 -15.72
CA ASN A 20 -38.86 -1.70 -15.60
C ASN A 20 -38.33 -2.15 -14.25
N GLY A 21 -38.23 -1.26 -13.25
CA GLY A 21 -37.75 -1.56 -11.90
C GLY A 21 -36.21 -1.52 -11.77
N LEU A 22 -35.50 -1.09 -12.80
CA LEU A 22 -34.05 -0.87 -12.72
C LEU A 22 -33.77 0.50 -12.13
N ASN A 23 -33.06 0.54 -11.01
CA ASN A 23 -32.49 1.75 -10.45
C ASN A 23 -30.99 1.78 -10.74
N PHE A 24 -30.47 2.93 -11.11
CA PHE A 24 -29.05 3.11 -11.33
C PHE A 24 -28.54 4.46 -10.86
N GLY A 25 -27.28 4.52 -10.56
CA GLY A 25 -26.60 5.74 -10.16
C GLY A 25 -25.18 5.81 -10.71
N VAL A 26 -24.73 7.01 -11.01
CA VAL A 26 -23.35 7.30 -11.36
C VAL A 26 -22.85 8.41 -10.44
N ASN A 27 -21.66 8.23 -9.93
CA ASN A 27 -21.03 9.12 -8.97
C ASN A 27 -19.64 9.51 -9.46
N TYR A 28 -19.26 10.74 -9.20
CA TYR A 28 -17.90 11.21 -9.31
C TYR A 28 -17.52 11.95 -8.04
N PHE A 29 -16.33 11.64 -7.51
CA PHE A 29 -15.79 12.30 -6.33
C PHE A 29 -14.34 12.71 -6.57
N TYR A 30 -14.00 13.90 -6.13
CA TYR A 30 -12.65 14.39 -5.99
C TYR A 30 -12.37 14.62 -4.50
N HIS A 31 -11.58 13.77 -3.91
CA HIS A 31 -11.41 13.73 -2.46
C HIS A 31 -9.97 13.37 -2.07
N TYR A 32 -9.65 13.47 -0.79
CA TYR A 32 -8.40 12.95 -0.27
C TYR A 32 -8.44 11.42 -0.20
N SER A 33 -7.32 10.79 -0.58
CA SER A 33 -7.14 9.34 -0.41
C SER A 33 -7.34 8.93 1.04
N ALA A 34 -7.96 7.77 1.25
CA ALA A 34 -8.06 7.14 2.57
C ALA A 34 -6.69 6.63 3.06
N ASN A 35 -5.84 6.21 2.13
CA ASN A 35 -4.50 5.75 2.42
C ASN A 35 -3.50 6.91 2.42
N PRO A 36 -2.62 7.01 3.42
CA PRO A 36 -1.58 8.02 3.42
C PRO A 36 -0.48 7.68 2.41
N GLU A 37 0.13 8.71 1.86
CA GLU A 37 1.43 8.63 1.20
C GLU A 37 2.51 8.87 2.26
N ILE A 38 3.44 7.94 2.39
CA ILE A 38 4.56 8.04 3.32
C ILE A 38 5.84 8.23 2.53
N SER A 39 6.54 9.32 2.81
CA SER A 39 7.88 9.58 2.32
C SER A 39 8.88 9.55 3.47
N MET A 40 10.08 9.06 3.19
CA MET A 40 11.16 9.00 4.16
C MET A 40 12.35 9.81 3.65
N SER A 41 12.97 10.57 4.54
CA SER A 41 14.17 11.36 4.24
C SER A 41 15.12 11.35 5.43
N TRP A 42 16.41 11.47 5.12
CA TRP A 42 17.45 11.58 6.12
C TRP A 42 17.75 13.03 6.43
N HIS A 43 17.95 13.34 7.69
CA HIS A 43 18.25 14.69 8.16
C HIS A 43 19.43 14.69 9.12
N ASP A 44 20.23 15.76 9.06
CA ASP A 44 21.20 16.06 10.09
C ASP A 44 20.49 16.29 11.44
N ALA A 45 20.93 15.57 12.47
CA ALA A 45 20.26 15.61 13.79
C ALA A 45 20.43 16.96 14.51
N GLN A 46 21.45 17.77 14.16
CA GLN A 46 21.72 19.05 14.80
C GLN A 46 21.12 20.22 14.04
N THR A 47 21.31 20.23 12.71
CA THR A 47 20.85 21.34 11.87
C THR A 47 19.44 21.14 11.33
N GLY A 48 18.96 19.90 11.28
CA GLY A 48 17.68 19.53 10.65
C GLY A 48 17.72 19.60 9.10
N GLU A 49 18.88 19.83 8.50
CA GLU A 49 19.07 19.86 7.06
C GLU A 49 18.77 18.47 6.47
N GLU A 50 18.04 18.44 5.35
CA GLU A 50 17.82 17.21 4.59
C GLU A 50 19.09 16.79 3.88
N LEU A 51 19.43 15.49 4.02
CA LEU A 51 20.65 14.91 3.49
C LEU A 51 20.33 14.19 2.17
N GLU A 52 21.22 14.36 1.21
CA GLU A 52 21.16 13.62 -0.04
C GLU A 52 21.66 12.18 0.21
N VAL A 53 20.88 11.22 -0.27
CA VAL A 53 21.22 9.80 -0.23
C VAL A 53 22.04 9.49 -1.47
N LEU A 54 23.35 9.45 -1.30
CA LEU A 54 24.25 9.00 -2.35
C LEU A 54 24.38 7.48 -2.23
N ARG A 55 24.04 6.81 -3.30
CA ARG A 55 24.40 5.42 -3.46
C ARG A 55 25.88 5.41 -3.82
N ALA A 56 26.74 5.41 -2.83
CA ALA A 56 28.09 5.01 -3.06
C ALA A 56 28.05 3.54 -3.45
N ARG A 57 27.82 3.33 -4.68
CA ARG A 57 28.07 2.11 -5.39
C ARG A 57 29.59 1.98 -5.51
N GLY A 58 30.23 2.21 -4.36
CA GLY A 58 31.59 1.93 -4.28
C GLY A 58 31.75 0.45 -4.09
N MET A 59 32.00 -0.28 -5.14
CA MET A 59 32.73 -1.51 -4.94
C MET A 59 33.97 -1.19 -4.15
N PHE A 60 34.17 -1.87 -3.03
CA PHE A 60 35.44 -1.96 -2.42
C PHE A 60 36.39 -2.58 -3.46
N ALA A 61 37.19 -1.78 -4.03
CA ALA A 61 38.00 -2.15 -5.13
C ALA A 61 39.39 -2.59 -4.69
N GLY A 62 39.62 -2.67 -3.40
CA GLY A 62 40.87 -3.07 -2.81
C GLY A 62 41.46 -1.96 -1.95
N MET A 63 42.66 -2.22 -1.44
CA MET A 63 43.46 -1.24 -0.71
C MET A 63 44.34 -0.50 -1.69
N GLY A 64 44.31 0.82 -1.66
CA GLY A 64 45.24 1.66 -2.41
C GLY A 64 46.72 1.46 -1.96
N PRO A 65 47.68 2.01 -2.71
CA PRO A 65 49.10 1.95 -2.35
C PRO A 65 49.38 2.59 -0.98
N ASP A 66 48.49 3.44 -0.53
CA ASP A 66 48.52 4.15 0.75
C ASP A 66 47.84 3.35 1.90
N GLY A 67 47.34 2.14 1.62
CA GLY A 67 46.66 1.32 2.59
C GLY A 67 45.21 1.69 2.84
N ASN A 68 44.63 2.63 2.07
CA ASN A 68 43.23 3.05 2.20
C ASN A 68 42.29 2.26 1.28
N PRO A 69 41.03 1.99 1.68
CA PRO A 69 40.05 1.37 0.81
C PRO A 69 39.70 2.30 -0.35
N VAL A 70 39.73 1.75 -1.55
CA VAL A 70 39.34 2.47 -2.78
C VAL A 70 37.98 2.00 -3.27
N TYR A 71 37.10 2.94 -3.60
CA TYR A 71 35.73 2.70 -4.07
C TYR A 71 35.54 3.31 -5.47
N VAL A 72 34.65 2.73 -6.26
CA VAL A 72 34.38 3.16 -7.64
C VAL A 72 32.89 3.45 -7.85
N PRO A 73 32.57 4.51 -8.62
CA PRO A 73 31.17 4.79 -8.97
C PRO A 73 30.63 3.80 -9.99
N ASN A 74 29.31 3.56 -9.96
CA ASN A 74 28.58 2.86 -10.99
C ASN A 74 28.03 3.80 -12.07
N PRO A 75 27.68 3.28 -13.28
CA PRO A 75 26.98 4.05 -14.27
C PRO A 75 25.63 4.56 -13.71
N GLY A 76 25.39 5.84 -13.87
CA GLY A 76 24.19 6.51 -13.37
C GLY A 76 24.30 7.03 -11.93
N ASP A 77 25.48 6.97 -11.31
CA ASP A 77 25.73 7.65 -10.05
C ASP A 77 25.86 9.15 -10.24
N THR A 78 25.45 9.89 -9.23
CA THR A 78 25.69 11.34 -9.14
C THR A 78 27.13 11.65 -8.77
N LEU A 79 27.85 10.67 -8.22
CA LEU A 79 29.28 10.81 -7.90
C LEU A 79 30.14 10.63 -9.15
N THR A 80 31.14 11.47 -9.32
CA THR A 80 32.16 11.33 -10.37
C THR A 80 33.26 10.35 -9.97
N ALA A 81 34.00 9.83 -10.95
CA ALA A 81 35.19 8.98 -10.68
C ALA A 81 36.19 9.63 -9.73
N ASP A 82 36.33 10.95 -9.81
CA ASP A 82 37.23 11.71 -8.93
C ASP A 82 36.68 11.80 -7.49
N GLN A 83 35.36 11.78 -7.32
CA GLN A 83 34.74 11.83 -6.00
C GLN A 83 34.80 10.50 -5.25
N VAL A 84 34.90 9.38 -5.97
CA VAL A 84 34.90 8.04 -5.37
C VAL A 84 36.29 7.39 -5.45
N GLY A 85 37.22 8.02 -6.15
CA GLY A 85 38.54 7.51 -6.39
C GLY A 85 38.64 6.70 -7.68
N ASN A 86 39.87 6.65 -8.22
CA ASN A 86 40.14 6.03 -9.50
C ASN A 86 40.43 4.54 -9.30
N ASN A 87 39.59 3.66 -9.84
CA ASN A 87 39.75 2.24 -9.66
C ASN A 87 39.55 1.42 -10.93
N ALA A 88 40.56 0.57 -11.18
CA ALA A 88 40.63 -0.29 -12.34
C ALA A 88 39.67 -1.52 -12.30
N MET A 89 39.04 -1.80 -11.16
CA MET A 89 38.15 -2.96 -10.99
C MET A 89 36.68 -2.65 -11.25
N TYR A 90 36.34 -1.42 -11.53
CA TYR A 90 35.01 -1.03 -11.89
C TYR A 90 34.54 -1.70 -13.18
N ASN A 91 33.47 -2.46 -13.11
CA ASN A 91 32.83 -3.08 -14.27
C ASN A 91 31.49 -2.41 -14.57
N PRO A 92 31.41 -1.46 -15.52
CA PRO A 92 30.18 -0.78 -15.88
C PRO A 92 29.13 -1.70 -16.51
N SER A 93 29.57 -2.89 -16.98
CA SER A 93 28.68 -3.86 -17.64
C SER A 93 27.92 -4.74 -16.65
N ASP A 94 28.27 -4.71 -15.36
CA ASP A 94 27.56 -5.44 -14.32
C ASP A 94 26.91 -4.49 -13.30
N PRO A 95 25.63 -4.14 -13.48
CA PRO A 95 24.92 -3.26 -12.56
C PRO A 95 24.72 -3.85 -11.17
N ASN A 96 25.03 -5.14 -10.97
CA ASN A 96 24.91 -5.83 -9.69
C ASN A 96 26.26 -5.98 -8.99
N ALA A 97 27.34 -5.68 -9.66
CA ALA A 97 28.71 -5.81 -9.11
C ALA A 97 28.89 -5.08 -7.78
N PHE A 98 28.17 -3.98 -7.59
CA PHE A 98 28.25 -3.20 -6.36
C PHE A 98 27.63 -3.89 -5.12
N LEU A 99 26.79 -4.88 -5.31
CA LEU A 99 26.19 -5.62 -4.20
C LEU A 99 27.15 -6.64 -3.58
N ASP A 100 28.25 -6.93 -4.26
CA ASP A 100 29.35 -7.76 -3.73
C ASP A 100 30.33 -6.98 -2.89
N ALA A 101 30.43 -5.69 -3.15
CA ALA A 101 31.18 -4.79 -2.32
C ALA A 101 30.30 -4.36 -1.13
N ILE A 102 30.89 -4.00 -0.02
CA ILE A 102 30.15 -3.52 1.15
C ILE A 102 29.26 -2.36 0.70
N PRO A 103 27.93 -2.55 0.63
CA PRO A 103 27.04 -1.51 0.16
C PRO A 103 27.03 -0.41 1.20
N THR A 104 27.49 0.76 0.80
CA THR A 104 27.55 1.91 1.69
C THR A 104 26.60 2.96 1.16
N VAL A 105 25.45 3.08 1.81
CA VAL A 105 24.62 4.26 1.66
C VAL A 105 25.37 5.42 2.31
N LEU A 106 25.74 6.40 1.50
CA LEU A 106 26.38 7.62 1.98
C LEU A 106 25.32 8.71 2.05
N LEU A 107 25.37 9.45 3.14
CA LEU A 107 24.54 10.63 3.33
C LEU A 107 25.46 11.86 3.18
N MET A 108 25.02 12.86 2.43
CA MET A 108 25.76 14.07 2.17
C MET A 108 24.88 15.30 2.39
N ASN A 109 25.40 16.34 3.01
CA ASN A 109 24.72 17.62 3.10
C ASN A 109 24.96 18.48 1.85
N LYS A 110 24.27 19.60 1.73
CA LYS A 110 24.40 20.54 0.61
C LYS A 110 25.81 21.18 0.51
N ALA A 111 26.58 21.15 1.59
CA ALA A 111 27.95 21.62 1.61
C ALA A 111 28.94 20.56 1.12
N GLY A 112 28.50 19.38 0.72
CA GLY A 112 29.34 18.28 0.23
C GLY A 112 30.02 17.49 1.34
N GLN A 113 29.58 17.62 2.59
CA GLN A 113 30.13 16.86 3.71
C GLN A 113 29.37 15.52 3.88
N PHE A 114 30.15 14.46 4.01
CA PHE A 114 29.60 13.12 4.19
C PHE A 114 29.31 12.79 5.66
N TYR A 115 28.29 12.00 5.88
CA TYR A 115 27.91 11.43 7.16
C TYR A 115 28.21 9.94 7.14
N GLY A 116 28.94 9.43 8.12
CA GLY A 116 29.33 8.04 8.22
C GLY A 116 30.70 7.88 8.83
N ALA A 117 31.19 6.64 8.90
CA ALA A 117 32.49 6.34 9.54
C ALA A 117 33.67 6.87 8.76
N PHE A 118 33.57 6.99 7.42
CA PHE A 118 34.67 7.40 6.57
C PHE A 118 34.17 8.31 5.44
N ASP A 119 34.98 9.30 5.10
CA ASP A 119 34.84 10.10 3.90
C ASP A 119 35.26 9.25 2.68
N PRO A 120 34.35 8.99 1.71
CA PRO A 120 34.64 8.12 0.58
C PRO A 120 35.66 8.71 -0.40
N THR A 121 35.88 10.02 -0.38
CA THR A 121 36.85 10.67 -1.28
C THR A 121 38.28 10.65 -0.74
N THR A 122 38.42 10.70 0.57
CA THR A 122 39.73 10.77 1.22
C THR A 122 40.12 9.49 1.93
N GLY A 123 39.15 8.58 2.18
CA GLY A 123 39.35 7.39 3.01
C GLY A 123 39.59 7.68 4.49
N MET A 124 39.58 8.95 4.88
CA MET A 124 39.80 9.38 6.25
C MET A 124 38.52 9.26 7.08
N PRO A 125 38.62 9.13 8.40
CA PRO A 125 37.43 9.23 9.27
C PRO A 125 36.71 10.54 8.99
N ASN A 126 35.41 10.46 8.82
CA ASN A 126 34.58 11.64 8.59
C ASN A 126 34.62 12.53 9.84
N MET A 127 35.03 13.79 9.66
CA MET A 127 35.11 14.76 10.76
C MET A 127 33.71 15.32 11.15
N ASN A 128 32.67 15.09 10.34
CA ASN A 128 31.33 15.45 10.70
C ASN A 128 30.72 14.36 11.61
N GLN A 129 30.69 14.64 12.89
CA GLN A 129 30.18 13.70 13.90
C GLN A 129 28.71 13.95 14.27
N ASN A 130 28.02 14.76 13.49
CA ASN A 130 26.59 14.95 13.70
C ASN A 130 25.86 13.64 13.48
N GLY A 131 24.92 13.34 14.37
CA GLY A 131 24.01 12.21 14.18
C GLY A 131 23.10 12.45 12.98
N VAL A 132 22.47 11.39 12.49
CA VAL A 132 21.44 11.46 11.47
C VAL A 132 20.13 10.98 12.02
N ASN A 133 19.04 11.62 11.60
CA ASN A 133 17.68 11.24 11.93
C ASN A 133 16.94 10.90 10.64
N MET A 134 16.12 9.84 10.68
CA MET A 134 15.15 9.57 9.64
C MET A 134 13.85 10.28 9.96
N ARG A 135 13.35 11.07 9.03
CA ARG A 135 12.03 11.70 9.10
C ARG A 135 11.07 10.95 8.21
N MET A 136 9.94 10.58 8.77
CA MET A 136 8.79 10.06 8.03
C MET A 136 7.77 11.18 7.91
N THR A 137 7.35 11.47 6.68
CA THR A 137 6.34 12.48 6.39
C THR A 137 5.12 11.79 5.81
N GLU A 138 3.98 11.99 6.46
CA GLU A 138 2.69 11.52 5.98
C GLU A 138 1.99 12.66 5.23
N THR A 139 1.58 12.38 4.00
CA THR A 139 0.76 13.27 3.19
C THR A 139 -0.47 12.53 2.67
N ARG A 140 -1.50 13.28 2.27
CA ARG A 140 -2.69 12.69 1.65
C ARG A 140 -2.92 13.29 0.29
N ASN A 141 -2.86 12.46 -0.71
CA ASN A 141 -3.08 12.85 -2.08
C ASN A 141 -4.56 13.03 -2.38
N ARG A 142 -4.83 13.71 -3.47
CA ARG A 142 -6.17 13.84 -4.06
C ARG A 142 -6.38 12.73 -5.06
N VAL A 143 -7.55 12.12 -4.97
CA VAL A 143 -7.97 10.96 -5.77
C VAL A 143 -9.23 11.31 -6.54
N HIS A 144 -9.32 10.86 -7.76
CA HIS A 144 -10.52 10.90 -8.58
C HIS A 144 -11.21 9.54 -8.52
N SER A 145 -12.45 9.51 -8.00
CA SER A 145 -13.25 8.30 -7.91
C SER A 145 -14.46 8.39 -8.83
N ILE A 146 -14.63 7.41 -9.69
CA ILE A 146 -15.81 7.26 -10.54
C ILE A 146 -16.51 5.98 -10.12
N GLY A 147 -17.77 6.10 -9.71
CA GLY A 147 -18.57 4.97 -9.26
C GLY A 147 -19.88 4.82 -10.02
N GLY A 148 -20.34 3.59 -10.09
CA GLY A 148 -21.65 3.24 -10.61
C GLY A 148 -22.35 2.26 -9.69
N SER A 149 -23.66 2.34 -9.61
CA SER A 149 -24.47 1.37 -8.89
C SER A 149 -25.74 1.06 -9.68
N PHE A 150 -26.19 -0.18 -9.62
CA PHE A 150 -27.52 -0.53 -10.08
C PHE A 150 -28.14 -1.57 -9.18
N ASP A 151 -29.44 -1.53 -9.09
CA ASP A 151 -30.26 -2.59 -8.50
C ASP A 151 -31.50 -2.84 -9.36
N SER A 152 -31.89 -4.10 -9.42
CA SER A 152 -33.06 -4.54 -10.19
C SER A 152 -33.79 -5.65 -9.45
N ALA A 153 -35.08 -5.46 -9.29
CA ALA A 153 -35.97 -6.50 -8.83
C ALA A 153 -36.30 -7.47 -9.97
N MET A 154 -36.24 -8.77 -9.69
CA MET A 154 -36.52 -9.84 -10.63
C MET A 154 -37.22 -11.00 -9.94
N GLU A 155 -37.81 -11.89 -10.70
CA GLU A 155 -38.44 -13.11 -10.20
C GLU A 155 -37.74 -14.34 -10.77
N ALA A 156 -37.29 -15.24 -9.92
CA ALA A 156 -36.80 -16.55 -10.29
C ALA A 156 -37.90 -17.61 -9.93
N GLY A 157 -38.80 -17.85 -10.85
CA GLY A 157 -40.02 -18.62 -10.59
C GLY A 157 -40.94 -17.87 -9.64
N SER A 158 -41.18 -18.41 -8.44
CA SER A 158 -41.97 -17.76 -7.41
C SER A 158 -41.14 -17.01 -6.35
N LEU A 159 -39.82 -16.97 -6.52
CA LEU A 159 -38.90 -16.33 -5.56
C LEU A 159 -38.60 -14.90 -6.00
N PRO A 160 -38.97 -13.86 -5.23
CA PRO A 160 -38.57 -12.51 -5.50
C PRO A 160 -37.12 -12.33 -5.14
N LEU A 161 -36.34 -11.78 -6.08
CA LEU A 161 -34.91 -11.49 -5.96
C LEU A 161 -34.64 -10.02 -6.21
N VAL A 162 -33.62 -9.49 -5.59
CA VAL A 162 -33.01 -8.19 -5.96
C VAL A 162 -31.56 -8.41 -6.28
N LEU A 163 -31.19 -8.13 -7.52
CA LEU A 163 -29.80 -8.11 -7.95
C LEU A 163 -29.25 -6.71 -7.74
N ARG A 164 -28.10 -6.61 -7.09
CA ARG A 164 -27.37 -5.35 -6.89
C ARG A 164 -25.95 -5.46 -7.40
N ALA A 165 -25.45 -4.38 -7.99
CA ALA A 165 -24.02 -4.26 -8.25
C ALA A 165 -23.55 -2.83 -8.04
N GLU A 166 -22.30 -2.71 -7.59
CA GLU A 166 -21.60 -1.45 -7.42
C GLU A 166 -20.23 -1.57 -8.05
N LEU A 167 -19.79 -0.49 -8.69
CA LEU A 167 -18.50 -0.38 -9.36
C LEU A 167 -17.83 0.88 -8.85
N LEU A 168 -16.54 0.80 -8.62
CA LEU A 168 -15.72 1.94 -8.21
C LEU A 168 -14.36 1.86 -8.90
N TYR A 169 -14.00 2.93 -9.56
CA TYR A 169 -12.67 3.14 -10.11
C TYR A 169 -12.05 4.35 -9.43
N ASP A 170 -10.91 4.13 -8.76
CA ASP A 170 -10.11 5.16 -8.12
C ASP A 170 -8.83 5.35 -8.94
N ASN A 171 -8.58 6.58 -9.34
CA ASN A 171 -7.40 6.98 -10.12
C ASN A 171 -6.47 7.83 -9.25
N ASP A 172 -5.16 7.65 -9.41
CA ASP A 172 -4.10 8.34 -8.67
C ASP A 172 -4.06 8.05 -7.16
N GLU A 173 -4.51 6.87 -6.70
CA GLU A 173 -4.15 6.39 -5.37
C GLU A 173 -2.64 6.11 -5.29
N LYS A 174 -2.10 6.00 -4.09
CA LYS A 174 -0.69 5.65 -3.87
C LYS A 174 -0.58 4.26 -3.26
N GLN A 175 0.42 3.51 -3.72
CA GLN A 175 0.76 2.18 -3.22
C GLN A 175 2.23 2.11 -2.82
N PRO A 176 2.58 1.38 -1.75
CA PRO A 176 3.95 1.12 -1.42
C PRO A 176 4.58 0.14 -2.43
N VAL A 177 5.74 0.48 -2.94
CA VAL A 177 6.55 -0.40 -3.80
C VAL A 177 7.89 -0.62 -3.14
N ILE A 178 8.27 -1.89 -3.03
CA ILE A 178 9.50 -2.33 -2.37
C ILE A 178 10.50 -2.77 -3.43
N ASP A 179 11.71 -2.21 -3.37
CA ASP A 179 12.87 -2.68 -4.12
C ASP A 179 13.84 -3.41 -3.19
N LYS A 180 13.83 -4.74 -3.25
CA LYS A 180 14.67 -5.60 -2.41
C LYS A 180 16.16 -5.37 -2.61
N ARG A 181 16.57 -4.95 -3.80
CA ARG A 181 17.95 -4.65 -4.10
C ARG A 181 18.42 -3.43 -3.29
N LEU A 182 17.63 -2.35 -3.31
CA LEU A 182 17.93 -1.13 -2.55
C LEU A 182 17.84 -1.38 -1.05
N LEU A 183 16.86 -2.18 -0.62
CA LEU A 183 16.72 -2.60 0.77
C LEU A 183 17.96 -3.38 1.25
N GLY A 184 18.48 -4.28 0.41
CA GLY A 184 19.67 -5.08 0.69
C GLY A 184 20.94 -4.26 0.90
N ILE A 185 21.03 -3.08 0.29
CA ILE A 185 22.16 -2.14 0.48
C ILE A 185 21.91 -1.10 1.57
N GLY A 186 20.77 -1.17 2.27
CA GLY A 186 20.43 -0.24 3.34
C GLY A 186 19.87 1.11 2.88
N ASP A 187 19.57 1.27 1.59
CA ASP A 187 18.93 2.48 1.05
C ASP A 187 17.41 2.45 1.30
N LEU A 188 17.02 2.53 2.55
CA LEU A 188 15.63 2.39 2.98
C LEU A 188 14.71 3.44 2.35
N THR A 189 15.19 4.68 2.20
CA THR A 189 14.39 5.80 1.69
C THR A 189 14.04 5.67 0.21
N ASN A 190 14.86 4.97 -0.58
CA ASN A 190 14.57 4.67 -1.97
C ASN A 190 14.10 3.23 -2.20
N ALA A 191 14.30 2.34 -1.21
CA ALA A 191 13.83 0.97 -1.27
C ALA A 191 12.32 0.85 -1.03
N LEU A 192 11.74 1.78 -0.29
CA LEU A 192 10.32 1.87 0.01
C LEU A 192 9.77 3.19 -0.54
N THR A 193 9.17 3.13 -1.69
CA THR A 193 8.61 4.29 -2.40
C THR A 193 7.10 4.17 -2.54
N MET A 194 6.43 5.31 -2.67
CA MET A 194 5.00 5.36 -2.98
C MET A 194 4.83 5.66 -4.46
N GLU A 195 4.16 4.78 -5.19
CA GLU A 195 3.90 4.92 -6.63
C GLU A 195 2.41 5.08 -6.89
N ASP A 196 2.08 5.67 -8.04
CA ASP A 196 0.69 5.81 -8.47
C ASP A 196 0.05 4.44 -8.71
N MET A 197 -1.23 4.34 -8.37
CA MET A 197 -2.02 3.14 -8.50
C MET A 197 -3.45 3.49 -8.91
N ASP A 198 -3.92 2.84 -9.95
CA ASP A 198 -5.33 2.80 -10.28
C ASP A 198 -5.97 1.56 -9.67
N LYS A 199 -7.13 1.73 -9.05
CA LYS A 199 -7.84 0.66 -8.38
C LYS A 199 -9.26 0.51 -8.95
N PHE A 200 -9.61 -0.71 -9.30
CA PHE A 200 -10.97 -1.05 -9.70
C PHE A 200 -11.59 -2.03 -8.72
N SER A 201 -12.70 -1.63 -8.13
CA SER A 201 -13.44 -2.44 -7.17
C SER A 201 -14.86 -2.67 -7.63
N TYR A 202 -15.41 -3.84 -7.36
CA TYR A 202 -16.81 -4.11 -7.62
C TYR A 202 -17.43 -5.01 -6.56
N VAL A 203 -18.74 -4.84 -6.41
CA VAL A 203 -19.59 -5.64 -5.53
C VAL A 203 -20.74 -6.17 -6.38
N ILE A 204 -21.00 -7.46 -6.26
CA ILE A 204 -22.22 -8.08 -6.81
C ILE A 204 -22.95 -8.72 -5.65
N GLY A 205 -24.23 -8.39 -5.49
CA GLY A 205 -25.06 -8.89 -4.42
C GLY A 205 -26.42 -9.40 -4.93
N VAL A 206 -26.92 -10.44 -4.28
CA VAL A 206 -28.25 -10.98 -4.51
C VAL A 206 -28.98 -11.09 -3.18
N ASP A 207 -30.15 -10.49 -3.12
CA ASP A 207 -31.06 -10.58 -1.98
C ASP A 207 -32.28 -11.42 -2.35
N ALA A 208 -32.67 -12.30 -1.45
CA ALA A 208 -33.86 -13.11 -1.58
C ALA A 208 -34.65 -13.11 -0.29
N THR A 209 -36.00 -13.06 -0.38
CA THR A 209 -36.85 -13.31 0.76
C THR A 209 -37.39 -14.74 0.69
N VAL A 210 -36.97 -15.56 1.63
CA VAL A 210 -37.33 -16.99 1.71
C VAL A 210 -38.10 -17.29 3.01
N LEU A 211 -38.67 -18.46 3.13
CA LEU A 211 -39.37 -18.90 4.34
C LEU A 211 -40.32 -17.82 4.89
N THR A 212 -41.10 -17.23 4.00
CA THR A 212 -42.13 -16.20 4.23
C THR A 212 -41.53 -14.81 4.53
N ASN A 213 -40.55 -14.68 5.42
CA ASN A 213 -40.05 -13.38 5.88
C ASN A 213 -38.54 -13.36 6.25
N MET A 214 -37.80 -14.38 5.85
CA MET A 214 -36.35 -14.43 6.07
C MET A 214 -35.65 -13.79 4.88
N LEU A 215 -34.89 -12.71 5.14
CA LEU A 215 -34.00 -12.12 4.17
C LEU A 215 -32.67 -12.89 4.14
N VAL A 216 -32.26 -13.30 2.96
CA VAL A 216 -30.95 -13.88 2.66
C VAL A 216 -30.28 -12.97 1.66
N SER A 217 -29.09 -12.49 1.98
CA SER A 217 -28.29 -11.64 1.10
C SER A 217 -26.88 -12.23 0.97
N GLY A 218 -26.50 -12.55 -0.26
CA GLY A 218 -25.16 -12.98 -0.62
C GLY A 218 -24.43 -11.87 -1.39
N GLN A 219 -23.17 -11.61 -1.08
CA GLN A 219 -22.36 -10.62 -1.78
C GLN A 219 -20.96 -11.15 -2.08
N PHE A 220 -20.50 -10.83 -3.27
CA PHE A 220 -19.11 -10.99 -3.71
C PHE A 220 -18.51 -9.61 -3.93
N ILE A 221 -17.33 -9.37 -3.36
CA ILE A 221 -16.60 -8.10 -3.45
C ILE A 221 -15.22 -8.43 -3.95
N GLN A 222 -14.76 -7.74 -5.00
CA GLN A 222 -13.40 -7.85 -5.47
C GLN A 222 -12.78 -6.45 -5.63
N MET A 223 -11.56 -6.31 -5.14
CA MET A 223 -10.71 -5.14 -5.32
C MET A 223 -9.52 -5.54 -6.17
N ASN A 224 -9.25 -4.76 -7.21
CA ASN A 224 -8.19 -5.02 -8.17
C ASN A 224 -7.23 -3.84 -8.19
N ASN A 225 -5.97 -4.10 -7.98
CA ASN A 225 -4.89 -3.16 -8.23
C ASN A 225 -4.45 -3.31 -9.69
N LEU A 226 -4.68 -2.28 -10.51
CA LEU A 226 -4.40 -2.32 -11.94
C LEU A 226 -2.91 -2.09 -12.24
N ASP A 227 -2.21 -1.38 -11.37
CA ASP A 227 -0.77 -1.08 -11.49
C ASP A 227 0.09 -1.92 -10.55
N PHE A 228 -0.37 -3.13 -10.25
CA PHE A 228 0.33 -4.05 -9.37
C PHE A 228 1.71 -4.42 -9.91
N VAL A 229 2.75 -4.09 -9.16
CA VAL A 229 4.13 -4.43 -9.48
C VAL A 229 4.45 -5.82 -8.95
N ASP A 230 4.91 -6.71 -9.82
CA ASP A 230 5.35 -8.06 -9.47
C ASP A 230 6.52 -8.48 -10.36
N LYS A 231 7.70 -8.01 -10.00
CA LYS A 231 8.93 -8.33 -10.69
C LYS A 231 9.81 -9.18 -9.78
N SER A 232 9.40 -10.43 -9.57
CA SER A 232 10.20 -11.41 -8.83
C SER A 232 11.48 -11.74 -9.62
N ARG A 233 12.62 -11.53 -9.01
CA ARG A 233 13.92 -11.73 -9.63
C ARG A 233 14.95 -12.14 -8.60
N MET A 234 15.70 -13.18 -8.96
CA MET A 234 16.95 -13.52 -8.28
C MET A 234 18.11 -12.95 -9.10
N CYS A 235 19.00 -12.28 -8.43
CA CYS A 235 20.24 -11.77 -8.99
C CYS A 235 21.42 -12.62 -8.50
N THR A 236 22.50 -12.61 -9.25
CA THR A 236 23.74 -13.28 -8.86
C THR A 236 24.81 -12.21 -8.73
N SER A 237 25.51 -12.21 -7.62
CA SER A 237 26.64 -11.34 -7.36
C SER A 237 27.88 -11.77 -8.15
N GLN A 238 28.91 -10.93 -8.21
CA GLN A 238 30.20 -11.30 -8.84
C GLN A 238 30.88 -12.46 -8.13
N ALA A 239 30.65 -12.60 -6.81
CA ALA A 239 31.15 -13.74 -6.05
C ALA A 239 30.34 -15.03 -6.27
N GLY A 240 29.30 -14.99 -7.12
CA GLY A 240 28.45 -16.14 -7.42
C GLY A 240 27.33 -16.39 -6.41
N ASN A 241 27.16 -15.51 -5.43
CA ASN A 241 26.08 -15.63 -4.45
C ASN A 241 24.74 -15.14 -5.05
N SER A 242 23.68 -15.88 -4.84
CA SER A 242 22.34 -15.46 -5.23
C SER A 242 21.69 -14.63 -4.14
N TYR A 243 21.04 -13.53 -4.54
CA TYR A 243 20.26 -12.68 -3.63
C TYR A 243 18.94 -12.24 -4.29
N ASP A 244 17.97 -11.87 -3.45
CA ASP A 244 16.65 -11.41 -3.90
C ASP A 244 16.75 -9.94 -4.31
N CYS A 245 16.55 -9.67 -5.61
CA CYS A 245 16.51 -8.33 -6.20
C CYS A 245 15.12 -8.00 -6.78
N SER A 246 14.10 -8.61 -6.23
CA SER A 246 12.71 -8.42 -6.63
C SER A 246 12.24 -7.00 -6.35
N ARG A 247 11.29 -6.53 -7.18
CA ARG A 247 10.57 -5.29 -6.99
C ARG A 247 9.08 -5.58 -7.06
N TYR A 248 8.35 -5.23 -6.01
CA TYR A 248 6.94 -5.59 -5.90
C TYR A 248 6.14 -4.59 -5.08
N THR A 249 4.82 -4.55 -5.34
CA THR A 249 3.88 -3.84 -4.48
C THR A 249 3.86 -4.47 -3.10
N GLY A 250 4.16 -3.67 -2.07
CA GLY A 250 4.07 -4.07 -0.67
C GLY A 250 2.65 -4.03 -0.14
N ASP A 251 2.40 -4.76 0.93
CA ASP A 251 1.21 -4.56 1.74
C ASP A 251 1.26 -3.17 2.42
N PHE A 252 0.12 -2.51 2.60
CA PHE A 252 0.07 -1.21 3.27
C PHE A 252 0.58 -1.25 4.72
N ALA A 253 0.50 -2.39 5.40
CA ALA A 253 1.10 -2.58 6.72
C ALA A 253 2.64 -2.44 6.71
N THR A 254 3.27 -2.55 5.55
CA THR A 254 4.70 -2.29 5.36
C THR A 254 5.08 -0.86 5.73
N LEU A 255 4.18 0.10 5.55
CA LEU A 255 4.40 1.51 5.91
C LEU A 255 4.62 1.70 7.41
N SER A 256 4.13 0.78 8.23
CA SER A 256 4.38 0.75 9.67
C SER A 256 5.61 -0.06 10.06
N LEU A 257 6.36 -0.61 9.08
CA LEU A 257 7.54 -1.48 9.27
C LEU A 257 7.27 -2.72 10.15
N THR A 258 6.03 -3.22 10.17
CA THR A 258 5.58 -4.27 11.11
C THR A 258 5.33 -5.63 10.48
N ASN A 259 5.44 -5.77 9.16
CA ASN A 259 5.03 -6.98 8.44
C ASN A 259 6.12 -7.59 7.55
N ASP A 260 7.38 -7.47 7.94
CA ASP A 260 8.55 -8.03 7.22
C ASP A 260 8.60 -7.69 5.72
N MET A 261 8.07 -6.53 5.32
CA MET A 261 8.01 -6.09 3.92
C MET A 261 7.26 -7.07 3.01
N ASN A 262 6.17 -7.64 3.51
CA ASN A 262 5.37 -8.60 2.77
C ASN A 262 4.77 -7.99 1.49
N LYS A 263 4.62 -8.85 0.49
CA LYS A 263 3.99 -8.52 -0.77
C LYS A 263 2.50 -8.28 -0.56
N GLY A 264 1.98 -7.23 -1.16
CA GLY A 264 0.56 -6.93 -1.22
C GLY A 264 -0.21 -7.83 -2.18
N TRP A 265 -1.49 -7.55 -2.34
CA TRP A 265 -2.40 -8.32 -3.16
C TRP A 265 -2.72 -7.60 -4.46
N LYS A 266 -2.65 -8.30 -5.59
CA LYS A 266 -3.14 -7.80 -6.87
C LYS A 266 -4.66 -7.80 -6.92
N HIS A 267 -5.26 -8.86 -6.39
CA HIS A 267 -6.70 -9.04 -6.24
C HIS A 267 -6.99 -9.35 -4.79
N LYS A 268 -8.05 -8.78 -4.26
CA LYS A 268 -8.53 -9.06 -2.91
C LYS A 268 -10.01 -9.36 -2.97
N GLU A 269 -10.39 -10.55 -2.53
CA GLU A 269 -11.75 -11.05 -2.63
C GLU A 269 -12.39 -11.25 -1.27
N PHE A 270 -13.66 -10.89 -1.18
CA PHE A 270 -14.48 -11.11 -0.02
C PHE A 270 -15.82 -11.71 -0.42
N TYR A 271 -16.25 -12.64 0.38
CA TYR A 271 -17.56 -13.27 0.29
C TYR A 271 -18.33 -12.96 1.56
N SER A 272 -19.56 -12.47 1.45
CA SER A 272 -20.38 -12.24 2.62
C SER A 272 -21.76 -12.87 2.46
N LEU A 273 -22.29 -13.37 3.56
CA LEU A 273 -23.66 -13.86 3.68
C LEU A 273 -24.31 -13.16 4.87
N PHE A 274 -25.45 -12.55 4.60
CA PHE A 274 -26.30 -11.94 5.62
C PHE A 274 -27.62 -12.66 5.67
N LEU A 275 -28.05 -13.04 6.86
CA LEU A 275 -29.34 -13.63 7.15
C LEU A 275 -30.07 -12.75 8.16
N SER A 276 -31.32 -12.46 7.92
CA SER A 276 -32.16 -11.70 8.85
C SER A 276 -33.58 -12.28 8.90
N LYS A 277 -34.06 -12.54 10.08
CA LYS A 277 -35.43 -13.06 10.25
C LYS A 277 -36.10 -12.44 11.44
N PRO A 278 -37.32 -11.86 11.26
CA PRO A 278 -38.15 -11.48 12.37
C PRO A 278 -38.76 -12.73 13.06
N PHE A 279 -38.99 -12.62 14.35
CA PHE A 279 -39.62 -13.69 15.17
C PHE A 279 -40.52 -13.09 16.25
N GLY A 280 -41.27 -13.98 16.90
CA GLY A 280 -42.24 -13.61 17.94
C GLY A 280 -43.60 -13.16 17.40
N GLU A 281 -44.55 -12.96 18.31
CA GLU A 281 -45.87 -12.41 17.96
C GLU A 281 -45.68 -10.97 17.42
N SER A 282 -46.38 -10.64 16.36
CA SER A 282 -46.28 -9.33 15.69
C SER A 282 -44.86 -8.94 15.21
N GLN A 283 -43.97 -9.93 15.10
CA GLN A 283 -42.59 -9.74 14.63
C GLN A 283 -41.79 -8.75 15.50
N LEU A 284 -42.01 -8.70 16.79
CA LEU A 284 -41.35 -7.82 17.75
C LEU A 284 -39.87 -8.13 17.94
N GLY A 285 -39.45 -9.33 17.60
CA GLY A 285 -38.03 -9.74 17.62
C GLY A 285 -37.45 -9.85 16.22
N ARG A 286 -36.14 -9.70 16.13
CA ARG A 286 -35.37 -9.95 14.92
C ARG A 286 -33.98 -10.49 15.31
N TRP A 287 -33.52 -11.50 14.61
CA TRP A 287 -32.14 -11.91 14.67
C TRP A 287 -31.45 -11.67 13.32
N ASN A 288 -30.19 -11.35 13.36
CA ASN A 288 -29.35 -11.16 12.19
C ASN A 288 -28.09 -11.98 12.36
N TYR A 289 -27.63 -12.57 11.28
CA TYR A 289 -26.36 -13.26 11.21
C TYR A 289 -25.59 -12.76 9.99
N ILE A 290 -24.35 -12.36 10.19
CA ILE A 290 -23.43 -11.94 9.13
C ILE A 290 -22.20 -12.82 9.22
N THR A 291 -21.81 -13.40 8.12
CA THR A 291 -20.51 -14.03 7.95
C THR A 291 -19.79 -13.42 6.77
N ARG A 292 -18.50 -13.22 6.94
CA ARG A 292 -17.61 -12.68 5.90
C ARG A 292 -16.37 -13.53 5.85
N TYR A 293 -15.99 -13.94 4.66
CA TYR A 293 -14.76 -14.66 4.35
C TYR A 293 -13.89 -13.80 3.45
N GLU A 294 -12.60 -13.75 3.76
CA GLU A 294 -11.56 -13.15 2.94
C GLU A 294 -10.69 -14.27 2.36
N GLU A 295 -10.34 -14.19 1.07
CA GLU A 295 -9.52 -15.18 0.36
C GLU A 295 -8.20 -15.51 1.07
N GLY A 296 -7.62 -14.54 1.80
CA GLY A 296 -6.45 -14.73 2.66
C GLY A 296 -6.66 -15.65 3.88
N GLY A 297 -7.87 -16.24 4.04
CA GLY A 297 -8.20 -17.18 5.10
C GLY A 297 -8.86 -16.56 6.34
N GLY A 298 -9.14 -15.25 6.30
CA GLY A 298 -9.81 -14.55 7.40
C GLY A 298 -11.32 -14.82 7.41
N TRP A 299 -11.86 -15.20 8.57
CA TRP A 299 -13.30 -15.29 8.82
C TRP A 299 -13.70 -14.28 9.87
N TRP A 300 -14.83 -13.64 9.63
CA TRP A 300 -15.49 -12.79 10.62
C TRP A 300 -16.97 -13.13 10.68
N ASN A 301 -17.50 -13.34 11.88
CA ASN A 301 -18.87 -13.69 12.10
C ASN A 301 -19.49 -12.77 13.14
N ARG A 302 -20.75 -12.43 12.95
CA ARG A 302 -21.55 -11.69 13.91
C ARG A 302 -22.96 -12.25 13.97
N LEU A 303 -23.42 -12.51 15.16
CA LEU A 303 -24.80 -12.84 15.45
C LEU A 303 -25.38 -11.77 16.40
N ASP A 304 -26.46 -11.14 16.03
CA ASP A 304 -27.16 -10.21 16.89
C ASP A 304 -28.66 -10.47 16.88
N GLY A 305 -29.28 -10.11 17.98
CA GLY A 305 -30.72 -10.20 18.17
C GLY A 305 -31.26 -8.96 18.86
N GLU A 306 -32.48 -8.60 18.52
CA GLU A 306 -33.22 -7.50 19.11
C GLU A 306 -34.65 -7.92 19.40
N TYR A 307 -35.23 -7.36 20.44
CA TYR A 307 -36.62 -7.59 20.80
C TYR A 307 -37.24 -6.32 21.39
N SER A 308 -38.39 -5.91 20.85
CA SER A 308 -39.17 -4.79 21.38
C SER A 308 -40.12 -5.29 22.46
N VAL A 309 -39.86 -4.90 23.70
CA VAL A 309 -40.71 -5.29 24.85
C VAL A 309 -41.93 -4.39 24.92
N SER A 310 -41.80 -3.14 24.51
CA SER A 310 -42.88 -2.14 24.39
C SER A 310 -42.52 -1.14 23.31
N ASP A 311 -43.39 -0.20 23.00
CA ASP A 311 -43.14 0.86 22.03
C ASP A 311 -41.95 1.76 22.44
N GLU A 312 -41.62 1.81 23.73
CA GLU A 312 -40.56 2.63 24.28
C GLU A 312 -39.32 1.83 24.73
N LEU A 313 -39.42 0.50 24.82
CA LEU A 313 -38.33 -0.33 25.35
C LEU A 313 -37.93 -1.42 24.37
N ARG A 314 -36.65 -1.37 23.92
CA ARG A 314 -36.04 -2.36 23.04
C ARG A 314 -34.77 -2.91 23.67
N GLY A 315 -34.65 -4.21 23.74
CA GLY A 315 -33.45 -4.93 24.10
C GLY A 315 -32.70 -5.39 22.86
N ALA A 316 -31.37 -5.23 22.83
CA ALA A 316 -30.50 -5.76 21.77
C ALA A 316 -29.22 -6.35 22.37
N GLY A 317 -28.72 -7.42 21.76
CA GLY A 317 -27.46 -8.06 22.11
C GLY A 317 -26.81 -8.75 20.92
N GLY A 318 -25.49 -8.88 20.93
CA GLY A 318 -24.78 -9.51 19.84
C GLY A 318 -23.43 -10.10 20.26
N LEU A 319 -22.95 -11.05 19.46
CA LEU A 319 -21.66 -11.73 19.60
C LEU A 319 -20.89 -11.60 18.28
N CYS A 320 -19.59 -11.29 18.38
CA CYS A 320 -18.66 -11.35 17.25
C CYS A 320 -17.61 -12.46 17.55
N PHE A 321 -17.25 -13.27 16.56
CA PHE A 321 -16.30 -14.37 16.71
C PHE A 321 -15.64 -14.75 15.37
#